data_735da6176e81a1166147b3ae3942e866
#
_entry.id   735da6176e81a1166147b3ae3942e866
#
_cell.length_a   1.000
_cell.length_b   1.000
_cell.length_c   1.000
_cell.angle_alpha   90.00
_cell.angle_beta   90.00
_cell.angle_gamma   90.00
#
_symmetry.space_group_name_H-M   'P 1'
#
loop_
_entity.id
_entity.type
_entity.pdbx_description
1 polymer ?
#
loop_
_entity_poly.entity_id
_entity_poly.type
_entity_poly.pdbx_seq_one_letter_code
_entity_poly.pdbx_strand_id
1 'polypeptide(L)'
;MPEGPFAPSGALRTCESTHMIAATALDALILEQTAEAVIYADHKGVIERWNAAAAAMFGYPAAEALGQNLDLMIPEHLRKAHWRGFDAAVTSGKTRLGGRATLTRGLHKSGKKLYVEMSFALVLDDAGSTLGSVAIARDVTERVAREKAAAGGAGPP
;
A
#
# COMPACT_ATOMS: atom_id res chain seq x y z
N MET A 1 14.01 29.63 -69.73
CA MET A 1 13.63 29.81 -68.30
C MET A 1 12.37 29.07 -68.02
N PRO A 2 12.42 28.03 -67.22
CA PRO A 2 11.46 27.93 -66.14
C PRO A 2 12.10 27.50 -64.84
N GLU A 3 11.62 28.10 -63.81
CA GLU A 3 12.00 27.91 -62.42
C GLU A 3 11.63 26.51 -61.91
N GLY A 4 12.58 25.88 -61.23
CA GLY A 4 12.32 24.63 -60.51
C GLY A 4 11.60 24.88 -59.18
N PRO A 5 10.74 23.96 -58.72
CA PRO A 5 10.02 24.15 -57.50
C PRO A 5 10.89 23.87 -56.26
N PHE A 6 10.85 24.81 -55.36
CA PHE A 6 11.39 24.79 -54.03
C PHE A 6 10.73 23.65 -53.23
N ALA A 7 11.53 22.68 -52.78
CA ALA A 7 11.05 21.67 -51.83
C ALA A 7 11.08 22.25 -50.41
N PRO A 8 9.98 22.25 -49.67
CA PRO A 8 10.06 22.59 -48.26
C PRO A 8 10.64 21.41 -47.48
N SER A 9 11.74 21.70 -46.82
CA SER A 9 12.35 20.86 -45.81
C SER A 9 11.36 20.55 -44.70
N GLY A 10 10.85 19.32 -44.73
CA GLY A 10 9.99 18.77 -43.67
C GLY A 10 10.80 17.99 -42.65
N ALA A 11 11.58 18.67 -41.85
CA ALA A 11 12.27 18.06 -40.72
C ALA A 11 11.86 18.73 -39.43
N LEU A 12 10.67 18.42 -38.96
CA LEU A 12 10.26 18.71 -37.59
C LEU A 12 9.09 17.83 -37.22
N ARG A 13 9.37 16.62 -36.80
CA ARG A 13 8.39 15.84 -36.01
C ARG A 13 9.00 14.55 -35.52
N THR A 14 9.88 14.63 -34.59
CA THR A 14 10.32 13.48 -33.84
C THR A 14 10.69 13.90 -32.43
N CYS A 15 9.75 14.44 -31.69
CA CYS A 15 9.98 14.64 -30.27
C CYS A 15 8.70 14.57 -29.40
N GLU A 16 7.64 13.93 -29.88
CA GLU A 16 6.41 13.81 -29.11
C GLU A 16 5.97 12.35 -28.83
N SER A 17 6.82 11.38 -29.11
CA SER A 17 6.52 9.97 -28.80
C SER A 17 7.12 9.47 -27.48
N THR A 18 7.62 10.38 -26.66
CA THR A 18 8.22 10.00 -25.39
C THR A 18 7.25 10.37 -24.28
N HIS A 19 6.62 9.34 -23.68
CA HIS A 19 5.94 9.38 -22.39
C HIS A 19 4.44 9.66 -22.37
N MET A 20 3.67 9.03 -23.22
CA MET A 20 2.33 8.66 -22.75
C MET A 20 2.42 7.27 -22.11
N ILE A 21 2.88 7.23 -20.87
CA ILE A 21 2.66 6.08 -20.00
C ILE A 21 1.14 5.95 -19.89
N ALA A 22 0.59 4.80 -20.24
CA ALA A 22 -0.84 4.56 -20.04
C ALA A 22 -1.20 4.87 -18.58
N ALA A 23 -2.35 5.48 -18.32
CA ALA A 23 -2.75 5.88 -16.96
C ALA A 23 -2.62 4.72 -15.95
N THR A 24 -3.01 3.51 -16.36
CA THR A 24 -2.84 2.28 -15.54
C THR A 24 -1.40 1.95 -15.22
N ALA A 25 -0.45 2.22 -16.12
CA ALA A 25 0.97 2.01 -15.86
C ALA A 25 1.54 3.06 -14.90
N LEU A 26 1.08 4.31 -15.01
CA LEU A 26 1.44 5.38 -14.07
C LEU A 26 0.90 5.08 -12.66
N ASP A 27 -0.35 4.65 -12.54
CA ASP A 27 -0.95 4.26 -11.27
C ASP A 27 -0.15 3.16 -10.58
N ALA A 28 0.28 2.14 -11.35
CA ALA A 28 1.11 1.07 -10.84
C ALA A 28 2.48 1.57 -10.35
N LEU A 29 3.12 2.50 -11.08
CA LEU A 29 4.39 3.10 -10.68
C LEU A 29 4.25 3.97 -9.43
N ILE A 30 3.18 4.74 -9.32
CA ILE A 30 2.89 5.56 -8.13
C ILE A 30 2.75 4.65 -6.90
N LEU A 31 1.95 3.60 -7.00
CA LEU A 31 1.75 2.64 -5.91
C LEU A 31 3.06 1.94 -5.52
N GLU A 32 3.87 1.54 -6.51
CA GLU A 32 5.14 0.85 -6.27
C GLU A 32 6.17 1.74 -5.60
N GLN A 33 6.23 3.02 -5.96
CA GLN A 33 7.30 3.96 -5.56
C GLN A 33 6.91 4.86 -4.38
N THR A 34 5.67 4.79 -3.88
CA THR A 34 5.29 5.57 -2.71
C THR A 34 6.09 5.12 -1.47
N ALA A 35 6.45 6.08 -0.61
CA ALA A 35 7.25 5.83 0.59
C ALA A 35 6.51 5.02 1.67
N GLU A 36 5.19 5.03 1.65
CA GLU A 36 4.36 4.26 2.58
C GLU A 36 4.14 2.84 2.05
N ALA A 37 4.03 1.87 2.95
CA ALA A 37 3.62 0.53 2.57
C ALA A 37 2.18 0.54 2.06
N VAL A 38 1.97 0.06 0.85
CA VAL A 38 0.65 -0.11 0.24
C VAL A 38 0.39 -1.59 0.04
N ILE A 39 -0.67 -2.07 0.67
CA ILE A 39 -1.06 -3.49 0.65
C ILE A 39 -2.52 -3.56 0.24
N TYR A 40 -2.79 -4.23 -0.88
CA TYR A 40 -4.16 -4.54 -1.27
C TYR A 40 -4.40 -6.04 -1.19
N ALA A 41 -5.48 -6.42 -0.55
CA ALA A 41 -5.98 -7.78 -0.49
C ALA A 41 -7.42 -7.85 -1.02
N ASP A 42 -7.74 -8.95 -1.68
CA ASP A 42 -9.09 -9.21 -2.16
C ASP A 42 -10.08 -9.42 -1.00
N HIS A 43 -11.34 -9.63 -1.32
CA HIS A 43 -12.41 -9.84 -0.33
C HIS A 43 -12.23 -11.13 0.51
N LYS A 44 -11.29 -12.01 0.15
CA LYS A 44 -10.90 -13.20 0.92
C LYS A 44 -9.64 -13.00 1.74
N GLY A 45 -9.01 -11.81 1.63
CA GLY A 45 -7.78 -11.50 2.33
C GLY A 45 -6.52 -12.02 1.65
N VAL A 46 -6.59 -12.35 0.35
CA VAL A 46 -5.42 -12.74 -0.45
C VAL A 46 -4.72 -11.49 -0.97
N ILE A 47 -3.43 -11.38 -0.72
CA ILE A 47 -2.61 -10.23 -1.10
C ILE A 47 -2.42 -10.22 -2.62
N GLU A 48 -2.83 -9.12 -3.27
CA GLU A 48 -2.69 -8.92 -4.71
C GLU A 48 -1.83 -7.70 -5.08
N ARG A 49 -1.58 -6.80 -4.12
CA ARG A 49 -0.62 -5.69 -4.28
C ARG A 49 0.23 -5.58 -3.02
N TRP A 50 1.52 -5.43 -3.25
CA TRP A 50 2.55 -5.37 -2.21
C TRP A 50 3.71 -4.55 -2.77
N ASN A 51 3.80 -3.27 -2.41
CA ASN A 51 4.80 -2.38 -2.98
C ASN A 51 6.19 -2.52 -2.33
N ALA A 52 7.16 -1.82 -2.86
CA ALA A 52 8.54 -1.86 -2.37
C ALA A 52 8.65 -1.45 -0.88
N ALA A 53 7.86 -0.46 -0.43
CA ALA A 53 7.84 -0.05 0.97
C ALA A 53 7.26 -1.14 1.89
N ALA A 54 6.24 -1.87 1.45
CA ALA A 54 5.72 -3.04 2.20
C ALA A 54 6.77 -4.15 2.31
N ALA A 55 7.49 -4.42 1.22
CA ALA A 55 8.57 -5.40 1.22
C ALA A 55 9.69 -5.02 2.20
N ALA A 56 10.12 -3.76 2.21
CA ALA A 56 11.12 -3.25 3.15
C ALA A 56 10.65 -3.32 4.61
N MET A 57 9.38 -2.99 4.86
CA MET A 57 8.81 -2.92 6.21
C MET A 57 8.60 -4.30 6.84
N PHE A 58 8.05 -5.25 6.10
CA PHE A 58 7.71 -6.58 6.60
C PHE A 58 8.75 -7.67 6.27
N GLY A 59 9.73 -7.39 5.41
CA GLY A 59 10.81 -8.30 5.06
C GLY A 59 10.44 -9.39 4.04
N TYR A 60 9.27 -9.32 3.43
CA TYR A 60 8.85 -10.23 2.37
C TYR A 60 8.96 -9.54 1.01
N PRO A 61 9.75 -10.07 0.06
CA PRO A 61 9.69 -9.63 -1.33
C PRO A 61 8.28 -9.80 -1.91
N ALA A 62 7.90 -8.98 -2.87
CA ALA A 62 6.58 -9.09 -3.51
C ALA A 62 6.30 -10.50 -4.05
N ALA A 63 7.31 -11.17 -4.63
CA ALA A 63 7.17 -12.54 -5.13
C ALA A 63 6.78 -13.56 -4.05
N GLU A 64 7.13 -13.31 -2.78
CA GLU A 64 6.74 -14.18 -1.66
C GLU A 64 5.39 -13.76 -1.05
N ALA A 65 5.06 -12.48 -1.04
CA ALA A 65 3.86 -11.96 -0.41
C ALA A 65 2.60 -12.11 -1.29
N LEU A 66 2.74 -11.90 -2.60
CA LEU A 66 1.62 -12.00 -3.54
C LEU A 66 1.01 -13.41 -3.54
N GLY A 67 -0.30 -13.48 -3.45
CA GLY A 67 -1.04 -14.74 -3.36
C GLY A 67 -1.10 -15.34 -1.95
N GLN A 68 -0.40 -14.75 -0.97
CA GLN A 68 -0.48 -15.17 0.42
C GLN A 68 -1.66 -14.49 1.13
N ASN A 69 -2.08 -15.07 2.25
CA ASN A 69 -3.07 -14.47 3.11
C ASN A 69 -2.46 -13.36 3.98
N LEU A 70 -3.27 -12.37 4.37
CA LEU A 70 -2.86 -11.28 5.26
C LEU A 70 -2.26 -11.76 6.59
N ASP A 71 -2.52 -12.98 7.02
CA ASP A 71 -1.89 -13.60 8.20
C ASP A 71 -0.36 -13.58 8.15
N LEU A 72 0.22 -13.44 6.95
CA LEU A 72 1.66 -13.29 6.74
C LEU A 72 2.28 -12.21 7.66
N MET A 73 1.59 -11.09 7.81
CA MET A 73 2.08 -9.93 8.56
C MET A 73 1.34 -9.68 9.88
N ILE A 74 0.34 -10.49 10.22
CA ILE A 74 -0.49 -10.31 11.41
C ILE A 74 -0.04 -11.26 12.52
N PRO A 75 0.34 -10.74 13.71
CA PRO A 75 0.65 -11.57 14.85
C PRO A 75 -0.50 -12.53 15.19
N GLU A 76 -0.19 -13.77 15.49
CA GLU A 76 -1.16 -14.85 15.67
C GLU A 76 -2.31 -14.47 16.64
N HIS A 77 -1.96 -13.87 17.78
CA HIS A 77 -2.95 -13.48 18.79
C HIS A 77 -3.92 -12.39 18.33
N LEU A 78 -3.63 -11.68 17.24
CA LEU A 78 -4.50 -10.65 16.67
C LEU A 78 -5.34 -11.15 15.48
N ARG A 79 -5.03 -12.30 14.91
CA ARG A 79 -5.68 -12.81 13.70
C ARG A 79 -7.17 -12.93 13.83
N LYS A 80 -7.67 -13.52 14.94
CA LYS A 80 -9.11 -13.69 15.19
C LYS A 80 -9.85 -12.35 15.20
N ALA A 81 -9.30 -11.35 15.87
CA ALA A 81 -9.91 -10.01 15.92
C ALA A 81 -9.83 -9.31 14.56
N HIS A 82 -8.70 -9.45 13.86
CA HIS A 82 -8.51 -8.91 12.51
C HIS A 82 -9.57 -9.46 11.54
N TRP A 83 -9.72 -10.77 11.46
CA TRP A 83 -10.66 -11.41 10.53
C TRP A 83 -12.11 -11.06 10.83
N ARG A 84 -12.47 -10.97 12.10
CA ARG A 84 -13.81 -10.50 12.49
C ARG A 84 -14.09 -9.07 11.96
N GLY A 85 -13.12 -8.17 12.10
CA GLY A 85 -13.25 -6.79 11.61
C GLY A 85 -13.22 -6.71 10.09
N PHE A 86 -12.40 -7.51 9.45
CA PHE A 86 -12.29 -7.60 7.99
C PHE A 86 -13.60 -8.10 7.36
N ASP A 87 -14.12 -9.23 7.84
CA ASP A 87 -15.38 -9.80 7.35
C ASP A 87 -16.56 -8.85 7.54
N ALA A 88 -16.64 -8.19 8.71
CA ALA A 88 -17.67 -7.20 8.98
C ALA A 88 -17.57 -5.99 8.01
N ALA A 89 -16.37 -5.52 7.72
CA ALA A 89 -16.17 -4.42 6.76
C ALA A 89 -16.53 -4.83 5.33
N VAL A 90 -16.05 -5.98 4.88
CA VAL A 90 -16.36 -6.51 3.53
C VAL A 90 -17.87 -6.73 3.36
N THR A 91 -18.54 -7.28 4.35
CA THR A 91 -19.99 -7.55 4.30
C THR A 91 -20.82 -6.27 4.33
N SER A 92 -20.45 -5.30 5.17
CA SER A 92 -21.20 -4.05 5.32
C SER A 92 -20.85 -2.97 4.29
N GLY A 93 -19.73 -3.11 3.58
CA GLY A 93 -19.21 -2.08 2.68
C GLY A 93 -18.70 -0.83 3.41
N LYS A 94 -18.41 -0.92 4.72
CA LYS A 94 -18.00 0.21 5.56
C LYS A 94 -16.89 -0.20 6.53
N THR A 95 -15.89 0.68 6.68
CA THR A 95 -14.84 0.51 7.71
C THR A 95 -15.26 1.20 9.01
N ARG A 96 -14.93 0.61 10.16
CA ARG A 96 -15.20 1.21 11.49
C ARG A 96 -14.52 2.56 11.71
N LEU A 97 -13.35 2.73 11.13
CA LEU A 97 -12.47 3.87 11.42
C LEU A 97 -12.62 5.01 10.42
N GLY A 98 -13.41 4.82 9.34
CA GLY A 98 -13.63 5.87 8.35
C GLY A 98 -12.33 6.43 7.74
N GLY A 99 -11.34 5.56 7.49
CA GLY A 99 -10.05 5.95 6.94
C GLY A 99 -9.05 6.55 7.94
N ARG A 100 -9.38 6.64 9.23
CA ARG A 100 -8.44 7.11 10.25
C ARG A 100 -7.35 6.08 10.51
N ALA A 101 -6.10 6.56 10.59
CA ALA A 101 -5.00 5.70 10.97
C ALA A 101 -5.08 5.29 12.46
N THR A 102 -4.74 4.05 12.74
CA THR A 102 -4.67 3.51 14.09
C THR A 102 -3.35 2.79 14.32
N LEU A 103 -2.91 2.79 15.57
CA LEU A 103 -1.74 2.02 15.98
C LEU A 103 -2.13 0.54 16.14
N THR A 104 -1.40 -0.33 15.47
CA THR A 104 -1.55 -1.79 15.57
C THR A 104 -0.19 -2.47 15.65
N ARG A 105 -0.19 -3.79 15.61
CA ARG A 105 1.02 -4.63 15.62
C ARG A 105 1.16 -5.36 14.30
N GLY A 106 2.38 -5.40 13.79
CA GLY A 106 2.76 -6.22 12.65
C GLY A 106 3.83 -7.24 13.02
N LEU A 107 4.03 -8.21 12.14
CA LEU A 107 5.07 -9.23 12.27
C LEU A 107 5.98 -9.18 11.05
N HIS A 108 7.27 -8.94 11.30
CA HIS A 108 8.31 -9.02 10.27
C HIS A 108 8.65 -10.49 9.98
N LYS A 109 9.11 -10.81 8.79
CA LYS A 109 9.55 -12.15 8.37
C LYS A 109 10.55 -12.78 9.35
N SER A 110 11.42 -11.99 9.95
CA SER A 110 12.39 -12.45 10.97
C SER A 110 11.77 -12.80 12.33
N GLY A 111 10.46 -12.62 12.52
CA GLY A 111 9.81 -12.75 13.81
C GLY A 111 9.80 -11.48 14.66
N LYS A 112 10.47 -10.41 14.21
CA LYS A 112 10.46 -9.11 14.90
C LYS A 112 9.06 -8.52 14.93
N LYS A 113 8.62 -8.08 16.11
CA LYS A 113 7.36 -7.37 16.30
C LYS A 113 7.50 -5.91 15.89
N LEU A 114 6.56 -5.42 15.10
CA LEU A 114 6.49 -4.05 14.63
C LEU A 114 5.32 -3.32 15.27
N TYR A 115 5.51 -2.03 15.56
CA TYR A 115 4.39 -1.11 15.78
C TYR A 115 4.09 -0.43 14.46
N VAL A 116 2.84 -0.55 14.03
CA VAL A 116 2.39 -0.11 12.71
C VAL A 116 1.26 0.88 12.87
N GLU A 117 1.42 2.07 12.31
CA GLU A 117 0.32 3.00 12.12
C GLU A 117 -0.30 2.74 10.76
N MET A 118 -1.58 2.43 10.72
CA MET A 118 -2.24 1.91 9.52
C MET A 118 -3.64 2.47 9.36
N SER A 119 -3.97 2.88 8.15
CA SER A 119 -5.32 3.22 7.71
C SER A 119 -5.84 2.21 6.71
N PHE A 120 -7.15 2.04 6.66
CA PHE A 120 -7.82 1.11 5.74
C PHE A 120 -8.91 1.80 4.94
N ALA A 121 -9.02 1.41 3.68
CA ALA A 121 -10.15 1.71 2.84
C ALA A 121 -10.63 0.45 2.13
N LEU A 122 -11.93 0.37 1.86
CA LEU A 122 -12.48 -0.65 0.97
C LEU A 122 -12.36 -0.18 -0.46
N VAL A 123 -12.06 -1.11 -1.34
CA VAL A 123 -12.07 -0.89 -2.79
C VAL A 123 -13.36 -1.49 -3.33
N LEU A 124 -14.18 -0.63 -3.89
CA LEU A 124 -15.49 -0.99 -4.42
C LEU A 124 -15.49 -0.91 -5.95
N ASP A 125 -16.28 -1.74 -6.60
CA ASP A 125 -16.56 -1.60 -8.02
C ASP A 125 -17.63 -0.51 -8.28
N ASP A 126 -17.93 -0.25 -9.54
CA ASP A 126 -18.92 0.75 -9.95
C ASP A 126 -20.35 0.43 -9.47
N ALA A 127 -20.63 -0.83 -9.15
CA ALA A 127 -21.90 -1.29 -8.58
C ALA A 127 -21.95 -1.18 -7.05
N GLY A 128 -20.84 -0.77 -6.40
CA GLY A 128 -20.71 -0.67 -4.96
C GLY A 128 -20.38 -1.98 -4.25
N SER A 129 -20.04 -3.03 -5.00
CA SER A 129 -19.60 -4.31 -4.42
C SER A 129 -18.16 -4.23 -3.96
N THR A 130 -17.85 -4.81 -2.81
CA THR A 130 -16.50 -4.81 -2.26
C THR A 130 -15.61 -5.77 -3.02
N LEU A 131 -14.57 -5.23 -3.67
CA LEU A 131 -13.52 -6.02 -4.32
C LEU A 131 -12.45 -6.48 -3.34
N GLY A 132 -12.14 -5.66 -2.35
CA GLY A 132 -11.13 -5.94 -1.35
C GLY A 132 -10.86 -4.72 -0.48
N SER A 133 -9.71 -4.73 0.17
CA SER A 133 -9.27 -3.63 1.03
C SER A 133 -7.85 -3.18 0.68
N VAL A 134 -7.60 -1.89 0.81
CA VAL A 134 -6.26 -1.32 0.75
C VAL A 134 -5.86 -0.80 2.13
N ALA A 135 -4.66 -1.16 2.56
CA ALA A 135 -4.02 -0.64 3.76
C ALA A 135 -2.84 0.25 3.36
N ILE A 136 -2.76 1.43 3.98
CA ILE A 136 -1.58 2.28 3.95
C ILE A 136 -0.95 2.22 5.33
N ALA A 137 0.32 1.82 5.39
CA ALA A 137 0.98 1.49 6.64
C ALA A 137 2.35 2.16 6.78
N ARG A 138 2.66 2.56 8.01
CA ARG A 138 3.95 3.13 8.41
C ARG A 138 4.51 2.37 9.60
N ASP A 139 5.80 2.03 9.55
CA ASP A 139 6.52 1.52 10.71
C ASP A 139 6.81 2.66 11.70
N VAL A 140 6.27 2.54 12.89
CA VAL A 140 6.45 3.50 13.97
C VAL A 140 7.11 2.88 15.20
N THR A 141 7.80 1.76 15.01
CA THR A 141 8.43 1.00 16.09
C THR A 141 9.42 1.86 16.88
N GLU A 142 10.27 2.62 16.19
CA GLU A 142 11.22 3.52 16.86
C GLU A 142 10.55 4.68 17.58
N ARG A 143 9.49 5.26 16.99
CA ARG A 143 8.71 6.33 17.66
C ARG A 143 8.11 5.81 18.96
N VAL A 144 7.46 4.66 18.94
CA VAL A 144 6.86 4.06 20.12
C VAL A 144 7.91 3.71 21.18
N ALA A 145 9.08 3.22 20.78
CA ALA A 145 10.17 2.93 21.69
C ALA A 145 10.67 4.20 22.40
N ARG A 146 10.83 5.31 21.67
CA ARG A 146 11.22 6.62 22.25
C ARG A 146 10.17 7.15 23.21
N GLU A 147 8.89 7.08 22.85
CA GLU A 147 7.78 7.53 23.69
C GLU A 147 7.71 6.74 25.01
N LYS A 148 7.91 5.42 24.96
CA LYS A 148 7.96 4.57 26.16
C LYS A 148 9.17 4.88 27.04
N ALA A 149 10.33 5.10 26.46
CA ALA A 149 11.54 5.48 27.20
C ALA A 149 11.35 6.83 27.91
N ALA A 150 10.75 7.82 27.25
CA ALA A 150 10.44 9.12 27.83
C ALA A 150 9.42 9.02 28.97
N ALA A 151 8.39 8.19 28.84
CA ALA A 151 7.40 7.95 29.89
C ALA A 151 7.96 7.20 31.11
N GLY A 152 8.91 6.27 30.90
CA GLY A 152 9.59 5.53 31.96
C GLY A 152 10.67 6.32 32.71
N GLY A 153 11.14 7.46 32.16
CA GLY A 153 12.11 8.34 32.77
C GLY A 153 11.53 9.41 33.72
N ALA A 154 10.21 9.54 33.79
CA ALA A 154 9.51 10.39 34.74
C ALA A 154 9.17 9.59 36.02
N GLY A 155 10.20 9.17 36.76
CA GLY A 155 10.03 8.72 38.12
C GLY A 155 9.58 9.90 38.99
N PRO A 156 8.78 9.70 40.05
CA PRO A 156 8.30 10.77 40.90
C PRO A 156 9.46 11.48 41.60
N PRO A 157 9.27 12.77 41.94
CA PRO A 157 10.28 13.55 42.66
C PRO A 157 10.54 13.01 44.06
#